data_a7dbf83b99cef90a0fc69e1b400c52df
#
_entry.id   a7dbf83b99cef90a0fc69e1b400c52df
#
_cell.length_a   1.000
_cell.length_b   1.000
_cell.length_c   1.000
_cell.angle_alpha   90.00
_cell.angle_beta   90.00
_cell.angle_gamma   90.00
#
_symmetry.space_group_name_H-M   'P 1'
#
loop_
_entity.id
_entity.type
_entity.pdbx_description
1 polymer ?
#
loop_
_entity_poly.entity_id
_entity_poly.type
_entity_poly.pdbx_seq_one_letter_code
_entity_poly.pdbx_strand_id
1 'polypeptide(L)'
;MELWLKNGTPALLTDLRVQNCVMLKSASGFNAQTNDNKQSEGPYAIARSTNGNRWMITAWEPLHRAWYNDRCPCIHSDPEFPDCKPGQTVRLKGWLSFYEGNDIGPELKRISVSRSE
;
A
#
# COMPACT_ATOMS: atom_id res chain seq x y z
N MET A 1 9.25 -3.63 -2.63
CA MET A 1 9.29 -2.43 -3.52
C MET A 1 9.97 -1.29 -2.79
N GLU A 2 10.55 -0.38 -3.54
CA GLU A 2 11.12 0.86 -2.99
C GLU A 2 10.65 2.05 -3.79
N LEU A 3 10.40 3.15 -3.08
CA LEU A 3 10.33 4.49 -3.66
C LEU A 3 11.44 5.33 -3.04
N TRP A 4 12.06 6.16 -3.81
CA TRP A 4 13.07 7.09 -3.30
C TRP A 4 12.96 8.43 -3.99
N LEU A 5 13.33 9.46 -3.23
CA LEU A 5 13.29 10.85 -3.64
C LEU A 5 14.64 11.49 -3.37
N LYS A 6 15.20 12.13 -4.39
CA LYS A 6 16.38 12.98 -4.22
C LYS A 6 15.96 14.43 -4.27
N ASN A 7 16.33 15.20 -3.25
CA ASN A 7 16.06 16.63 -3.21
C ASN A 7 17.12 17.40 -4.02
N GLY A 8 16.74 17.78 -5.25
CA GLY A 8 17.58 18.61 -6.12
C GLY A 8 17.40 20.12 -5.94
N THR A 9 16.68 20.54 -4.89
CA THR A 9 16.40 21.96 -4.61
C THR A 9 17.32 22.51 -3.51
N PRO A 10 17.46 23.84 -3.35
CA PRO A 10 18.23 24.41 -2.24
C PRO A 10 17.44 24.49 -0.93
N ALA A 11 16.19 24.02 -0.87
CA ALA A 11 15.34 24.10 0.30
C ALA A 11 15.10 22.73 0.93
N LEU A 12 14.86 22.70 2.25
CA LEU A 12 14.37 21.52 2.95
C LEU A 12 12.95 21.19 2.43
N LEU A 13 12.73 19.94 2.04
CA LEU A 13 11.43 19.43 1.66
C LEU A 13 10.79 18.72 2.86
N THR A 14 9.56 19.13 3.20
CA THR A 14 8.80 18.60 4.33
C THR A 14 7.40 18.22 3.88
N ASP A 15 6.74 17.38 4.67
CA ASP A 15 5.32 17.02 4.48
C ASP A 15 5.04 16.44 3.08
N LEU A 16 5.96 15.59 2.62
CA LEU A 16 5.87 14.95 1.30
C LEU A 16 5.10 13.65 1.41
N ARG A 17 3.99 13.57 0.73
CA ARG A 17 3.11 12.40 0.72
C ARG A 17 2.94 11.89 -0.70
N VAL A 18 2.75 10.58 -0.82
CA VAL A 18 2.51 9.91 -2.10
C VAL A 18 1.24 9.11 -2.00
N GLN A 19 0.40 9.21 -3.02
CA GLN A 19 -0.77 8.37 -3.15
C GLN A 19 -0.42 7.15 -4.00
N ASN A 20 -0.39 5.98 -3.36
CA ASN A 20 -0.08 4.72 -4.02
C ASN A 20 -1.34 3.90 -4.21
N CYS A 21 -1.87 3.95 -5.42
CA CYS A 21 -3.12 3.28 -5.79
C CYS A 21 -2.85 1.92 -6.42
N VAL A 22 -3.52 0.88 -5.92
CA VAL A 22 -3.69 -0.37 -6.65
C VAL A 22 -5.09 -0.33 -7.27
N MET A 23 -5.13 -0.07 -8.57
CA MET A 23 -6.38 0.02 -9.32
C MET A 23 -6.88 -1.38 -9.63
N LEU A 24 -8.12 -1.68 -9.22
CA LEU A 24 -8.71 -3.01 -9.37
C LEU A 24 -9.69 -3.14 -10.54
N LYS A 25 -9.90 -2.07 -11.29
CA LYS A 25 -10.89 -2.01 -12.37
C LYS A 25 -10.76 -3.13 -13.40
N SER A 26 -9.54 -3.52 -13.73
CA SER A 26 -9.25 -4.58 -14.69
C SER A 26 -8.73 -5.87 -14.05
N ALA A 27 -8.82 -5.97 -12.73
CA ALA A 27 -8.36 -7.14 -11.98
C ALA A 27 -9.51 -8.14 -11.81
N SER A 28 -9.50 -9.21 -12.61
CA SER A 28 -10.54 -10.22 -12.59
C SER A 28 -10.76 -10.80 -11.19
N GLY A 29 -12.00 -10.78 -10.72
CA GLY A 29 -12.37 -11.24 -9.38
C GLY A 29 -12.22 -10.18 -8.28
N PHE A 30 -11.63 -9.00 -8.59
CA PHE A 30 -11.42 -7.91 -7.63
C PHE A 30 -12.09 -6.60 -8.04
N ASN A 31 -12.69 -6.56 -9.22
CA ASN A 31 -13.17 -5.34 -9.86
C ASN A 31 -14.59 -4.91 -9.45
N ALA A 32 -15.19 -5.55 -8.46
CA ALA A 32 -16.51 -5.17 -7.97
C ALA A 32 -16.47 -3.75 -7.37
N GLN A 33 -17.44 -2.92 -7.76
CA GLN A 33 -17.58 -1.55 -7.25
C GLN A 33 -18.29 -1.56 -5.89
N THR A 34 -17.62 -2.13 -4.90
CA THR A 34 -18.10 -2.25 -3.52
C THR A 34 -16.95 -2.12 -2.55
N ASN A 35 -17.26 -1.75 -1.32
CA ASN A 35 -16.29 -1.78 -0.22
C ASN A 35 -16.36 -3.07 0.61
N ASP A 36 -17.34 -3.95 0.31
CA ASP A 36 -17.57 -5.18 1.09
C ASP A 36 -16.40 -6.16 1.01
N ASN A 37 -15.60 -6.08 -0.05
CA ASN A 37 -14.43 -6.93 -0.26
C ASN A 37 -13.10 -6.22 0.07
N LYS A 38 -13.17 -5.07 0.72
CA LYS A 38 -12.00 -4.25 1.02
C LYS A 38 -11.90 -3.97 2.51
N GLN A 39 -10.67 -3.89 3.00
CA GLN A 39 -10.40 -3.52 4.38
C GLN A 39 -9.03 -2.84 4.49
N SER A 40 -8.84 -2.09 5.57
CA SER A 40 -7.55 -1.51 5.93
C SER A 40 -7.23 -1.85 7.37
N GLU A 41 -5.97 -2.19 7.62
CA GLU A 41 -5.49 -2.58 8.95
C GLU A 41 -4.02 -2.18 9.08
N GLY A 42 -3.74 -1.19 9.96
CA GLY A 42 -2.39 -0.63 10.06
C GLY A 42 -1.94 -0.10 8.70
N PRO A 43 -0.75 -0.49 8.21
CA PRO A 43 -0.29 -0.06 6.90
C PRO A 43 -0.93 -0.83 5.74
N TYR A 44 -1.68 -1.89 6.02
CA TYR A 44 -2.23 -2.77 4.99
C TYR A 44 -3.52 -2.21 4.42
N ALA A 45 -3.59 -2.18 3.10
CA ALA A 45 -4.84 -2.06 2.36
C ALA A 45 -5.05 -3.38 1.62
N ILE A 46 -6.25 -3.94 1.72
CA ILE A 46 -6.52 -5.33 1.38
C ILE A 46 -7.77 -5.42 0.54
N ALA A 47 -7.72 -6.20 -0.54
CA ALA A 47 -8.89 -6.57 -1.33
C ALA A 47 -9.00 -8.09 -1.40
N ARG A 48 -10.23 -8.58 -1.29
CA ARG A 48 -10.57 -10.00 -1.38
C ARG A 48 -11.29 -10.26 -2.69
N SER A 49 -11.01 -11.40 -3.34
CA SER A 49 -11.71 -11.79 -4.55
C SER A 49 -13.18 -12.14 -4.26
N THR A 50 -14.03 -12.06 -5.29
CA THR A 50 -15.46 -12.38 -5.15
C THR A 50 -15.72 -13.83 -4.74
N ASN A 51 -14.85 -14.76 -5.15
CA ASN A 51 -14.93 -16.16 -4.69
C ASN A 51 -14.31 -16.37 -3.31
N GLY A 52 -13.70 -15.33 -2.74
CA GLY A 52 -13.30 -15.31 -1.33
C GLY A 52 -12.00 -16.03 -0.98
N ASN A 53 -11.21 -16.50 -1.95
CA ASN A 53 -9.99 -17.25 -1.67
C ASN A 53 -8.70 -16.63 -2.21
N ARG A 54 -8.78 -15.47 -2.86
CA ARG A 54 -7.62 -14.73 -3.33
C ARG A 54 -7.62 -13.33 -2.75
N TRP A 55 -6.43 -12.83 -2.49
CA TRP A 55 -6.24 -11.54 -1.83
C TRP A 55 -5.15 -10.73 -2.50
N MET A 56 -5.34 -9.43 -2.57
CA MET A 56 -4.30 -8.46 -2.85
C MET A 56 -4.05 -7.64 -1.60
N ILE A 57 -2.79 -7.53 -1.21
CA ILE A 57 -2.37 -6.81 -0.01
C ILE A 57 -1.28 -5.84 -0.41
N THR A 58 -1.44 -4.57 -0.08
CA THR A 58 -0.39 -3.58 -0.28
C THR A 58 -0.11 -2.85 1.02
N ALA A 59 1.16 -2.51 1.24
CA ALA A 59 1.60 -1.78 2.41
C ALA A 59 2.81 -0.92 2.07
N TRP A 60 2.88 0.28 2.65
CA TRP A 60 4.03 1.17 2.52
C TRP A 60 4.41 1.74 3.87
N GLU A 61 5.70 1.99 4.05
CA GLU A 61 6.27 2.57 5.27
C GLU A 61 7.24 3.71 4.95
N PRO A 62 7.24 4.79 5.77
CA PRO A 62 6.30 5.11 6.85
C PRO A 62 4.90 5.41 6.32
N LEU A 63 3.89 5.01 7.05
CA LEU A 63 2.50 5.15 6.63
C LEU A 63 1.98 6.55 6.93
N HIS A 64 1.31 7.16 5.94
CA HIS A 64 0.42 8.29 6.16
C HIS A 64 -1.02 7.80 6.39
N ARG A 65 -1.56 6.99 5.43
CA ARG A 65 -2.90 6.41 5.58
C ARG A 65 -3.07 5.17 4.70
N ALA A 66 -3.93 4.24 5.16
CA ALA A 66 -4.42 3.14 4.35
C ALA A 66 -5.93 3.31 4.17
N TRP A 67 -6.41 3.19 2.93
CA TRP A 67 -7.81 3.42 2.60
C TRP A 67 -8.20 2.72 1.30
N TYR A 68 -9.48 2.78 0.96
CA TYR A 68 -10.01 2.14 -0.24
C TYR A 68 -11.22 2.92 -0.77
N ASN A 69 -11.59 2.62 -2.02
CA ASN A 69 -12.69 3.28 -2.70
C ASN A 69 -13.50 2.25 -3.49
N ASP A 70 -14.82 2.40 -3.50
CA ASP A 70 -15.74 1.51 -4.20
C ASP A 70 -16.00 1.93 -5.65
N ARG A 71 -16.11 3.20 -5.94
CA ARG A 71 -16.48 3.71 -7.27
C ARG A 71 -15.43 3.43 -8.33
N CYS A 72 -14.20 3.75 -7.98
CA CYS A 72 -13.03 3.48 -8.78
C CYS A 72 -12.29 2.38 -8.01
N PRO A 73 -12.71 1.12 -8.13
CA PRO A 73 -12.32 0.10 -7.16
C PRO A 73 -10.81 0.07 -7.00
N CYS A 74 -10.34 0.45 -5.83
CA CYS A 74 -8.92 0.58 -5.54
C CYS A 74 -8.63 0.41 -4.06
N ILE A 75 -7.40 0.02 -3.77
CA ILE A 75 -6.86 -0.01 -2.42
C ILE A 75 -5.59 0.84 -2.39
N HIS A 76 -5.37 1.53 -1.28
CA HIS A 76 -4.26 2.47 -1.10
C HIS A 76 -3.54 2.22 0.22
N SER A 77 -2.23 2.18 0.17
CA SER A 77 -1.37 2.39 1.32
C SER A 77 -0.47 3.57 0.96
N ASP A 78 -0.78 4.73 1.50
CA ASP A 78 -0.14 5.99 1.12
C ASP A 78 0.93 6.35 2.14
N PRO A 79 2.20 6.37 1.74
CA PRO A 79 3.30 6.69 2.64
C PRO A 79 3.54 8.19 2.76
N GLU A 80 4.35 8.53 3.76
CA GLU A 80 4.89 9.87 3.95
C GLU A 80 6.41 9.78 3.96
N PHE A 81 7.06 10.61 3.17
CA PHE A 81 8.52 10.69 3.16
C PHE A 81 9.02 11.40 4.42
N PRO A 82 10.18 10.97 4.98
CA PRO A 82 10.90 11.79 5.94
C PRO A 82 11.28 13.14 5.35
N ASP A 83 11.53 14.13 6.20
CA ASP A 83 12.09 15.40 5.74
C ASP A 83 13.35 15.16 4.93
N CYS A 84 13.48 15.87 3.82
CA CYS A 84 14.56 15.65 2.87
C CYS A 84 15.38 16.94 2.69
N LYS A 85 16.61 16.92 3.16
CA LYS A 85 17.56 18.05 3.05
C LYS A 85 18.04 18.20 1.61
N PRO A 86 18.49 19.41 1.22
CA PRO A 86 19.10 19.61 -0.10
C PRO A 86 20.19 18.56 -0.39
N GLY A 87 20.11 17.93 -1.56
CA GLY A 87 21.04 16.90 -1.99
C GLY A 87 20.84 15.51 -1.36
N GLN A 88 19.95 15.39 -0.37
CA GLN A 88 19.67 14.13 0.31
C GLN A 88 18.76 13.25 -0.54
N THR A 89 18.94 11.93 -0.40
CA THR A 89 18.00 10.93 -0.92
C THR A 89 17.34 10.24 0.26
N VAL A 90 16.01 10.17 0.25
CA VAL A 90 15.19 9.44 1.23
C VAL A 90 14.44 8.31 0.54
N ARG A 91 14.19 7.22 1.26
CA ARG A 91 13.63 5.99 0.71
C ARG A 91 12.44 5.51 1.52
N LEU A 92 11.50 4.87 0.80
CA LEU A 92 10.34 4.21 1.36
C LEU A 92 10.36 2.75 0.97
N LYS A 93 9.85 1.90 1.85
CA LYS A 93 9.66 0.47 1.58
C LYS A 93 8.19 0.16 1.37
N GLY A 94 7.92 -0.72 0.41
CA GLY A 94 6.58 -1.16 0.12
C GLY A 94 6.49 -2.65 -0.20
N TRP A 95 5.32 -3.20 0.03
CA TRP A 95 5.00 -4.60 -0.21
C TRP A 95 3.72 -4.69 -1.04
N LEU A 96 3.73 -5.60 -1.99
CA LEU A 96 2.55 -5.99 -2.74
C LEU A 96 2.52 -7.50 -2.76
N SER A 97 1.44 -8.08 -2.23
CA SER A 97 1.28 -9.52 -2.12
C SER A 97 0.01 -9.96 -2.82
N PHE A 98 0.12 -11.06 -3.55
CA PHE A 98 -0.99 -11.82 -4.11
C PHE A 98 -1.03 -13.14 -3.36
N TYR A 99 -2.07 -13.36 -2.57
CA TYR A 99 -2.18 -14.50 -1.69
C TYR A 99 -3.42 -15.32 -2.00
N GLU A 100 -3.31 -16.63 -1.93
CA GLU A 100 -4.41 -17.56 -2.10
C GLU A 100 -4.61 -18.35 -0.80
N GLY A 101 -5.83 -18.36 -0.30
CA GLY A 101 -6.21 -19.03 0.93
C GLY A 101 -7.46 -18.42 1.55
N ASN A 102 -8.02 -19.07 2.55
CA ASN A 102 -9.23 -18.61 3.24
C ASN A 102 -8.94 -17.63 4.37
N ASP A 103 -7.70 -17.59 4.84
CA ASP A 103 -7.27 -16.77 5.98
C ASP A 103 -5.99 -16.02 5.62
N ILE A 104 -6.04 -14.69 5.66
CA ILE A 104 -4.88 -13.84 5.38
C ILE A 104 -3.94 -13.66 6.57
N GLY A 105 -4.33 -14.12 7.76
CA GLY A 105 -3.51 -13.95 8.97
C GLY A 105 -2.06 -14.39 8.78
N PRO A 106 -1.80 -15.61 8.27
CA PRO A 106 -0.42 -16.04 8.00
C PRO A 106 0.35 -15.16 7.04
N GLU A 107 -0.30 -14.63 6.01
CA GLU A 107 0.36 -13.74 5.04
C GLU A 107 0.67 -12.38 5.64
N LEU A 108 -0.25 -11.80 6.39
CA LEU A 108 0.01 -10.54 7.09
C LEU A 108 1.17 -10.69 8.07
N LYS A 109 1.25 -11.83 8.76
CA LYS A 109 2.36 -12.14 9.65
C LYS A 109 3.68 -12.24 8.89
N ARG A 110 3.69 -12.91 7.74
CA ARG A 110 4.87 -13.03 6.89
C ARG A 110 5.37 -11.66 6.44
N ILE A 111 4.47 -10.79 5.99
CA ILE A 111 4.81 -9.41 5.59
C ILE A 111 5.32 -8.63 6.80
N SER A 112 4.68 -8.78 7.95
CA SER A 112 5.09 -8.11 9.20
C SER A 112 6.52 -8.46 9.59
N VAL A 113 6.93 -9.72 9.44
CA VAL A 113 8.31 -10.15 9.70
C VAL A 113 9.26 -9.48 8.70
N SER A 114 8.92 -9.46 7.43
CA SER A 114 9.70 -8.79 6.39
C SER A 114 9.85 -7.28 6.66
N ARG A 115 8.79 -6.64 7.17
CA ARG A 115 8.83 -5.21 7.53
C ARG A 115 9.77 -4.92 8.70
N SER A 116 9.99 -5.88 9.57
CA SER A 116 10.86 -5.74 10.76
C SER A 116 12.36 -5.88 10.44
N GLU A 117 12.70 -6.31 9.24
CA GLU A 117 14.09 -6.52 8.81
C GLU A 117 14.84 -5.25 8.42
#